data_9e767ff8cc06cec86a65db838bf0cdf1
#
_entry.id   9e767ff8cc06cec86a65db838bf0cdf1
#
_cell.length_a   1.000
_cell.length_b   1.000
_cell.length_c   1.000
_cell.angle_alpha   90.00
_cell.angle_beta   90.00
_cell.angle_gamma   90.00
#
_symmetry.space_group_name_H-M   'P 1'
#
loop_
_entity.id
_entity.type
_entity.pdbx_description
1 polymer ?
#
loop_
_entity_poly.entity_id
_entity_poly.type
_entity_poly.pdbx_seq_one_letter_code
_entity_poly.pdbx_strand_id
1 'polypeptide(L)'
;MHLQADIRRAFLKMEEIEQGHEWDSIEVEIREEFDRLEKANNELGNKYDQQVAVVRSQVDSVIRSKDVRQGRTVLDDINSLFVAVTLIYQLIGFIDFHLRSFNSIQWKDATRARQLLQQGKEIANTNPSESSLHPIVRSVIDLMIEPPTSGPGVSF
;
A
#
# COMPACT_ATOMS: atom_id res chain seq x y z
N MET A 1 -42.56 31.19 -18.15
CA MET A 1 -41.34 31.63 -17.48
C MET A 1 -41.10 30.89 -16.16
N HIS A 2 -42.12 30.56 -15.41
CA HIS A 2 -41.97 29.77 -14.19
C HIS A 2 -41.52 28.33 -14.45
N LEU A 3 -41.86 27.78 -15.61
CA LEU A 3 -41.52 26.40 -15.97
C LEU A 3 -39.99 26.17 -16.08
N GLN A 4 -39.25 27.13 -16.65
CA GLN A 4 -37.76 26.99 -16.75
C GLN A 4 -37.07 27.06 -15.40
N ALA A 5 -37.57 27.91 -14.48
CA ALA A 5 -37.05 28.00 -13.13
C ALA A 5 -37.30 26.68 -12.34
N ASP A 6 -38.46 26.09 -12.51
CA ASP A 6 -38.85 24.84 -11.85
C ASP A 6 -38.05 23.65 -12.38
N ILE A 7 -37.79 23.60 -13.69
CA ILE A 7 -36.93 22.59 -14.31
C ILE A 7 -35.51 22.71 -13.77
N ARG A 8 -34.97 23.92 -13.70
CA ARG A 8 -33.61 24.15 -13.18
C ARG A 8 -33.50 23.73 -11.73
N ARG A 9 -34.45 24.00 -10.87
CA ARG A 9 -34.49 23.54 -9.48
C ARG A 9 -34.53 22.03 -9.38
N ALA A 10 -35.31 21.36 -10.25
CA ALA A 10 -35.38 19.92 -10.29
C ALA A 10 -34.02 19.29 -10.65
N PHE A 11 -33.33 19.86 -11.66
CA PHE A 11 -31.98 19.39 -12.01
C PHE A 11 -30.97 19.58 -10.88
N LEU A 12 -30.98 20.72 -10.19
CA LEU A 12 -30.10 20.97 -9.05
C LEU A 12 -30.36 19.99 -7.92
N LYS A 13 -31.62 19.68 -7.62
CA LYS A 13 -31.97 18.67 -6.62
C LYS A 13 -31.49 17.26 -7.02
N MET A 14 -31.62 16.91 -8.29
CA MET A 14 -31.13 15.61 -8.78
C MET A 14 -29.61 15.52 -8.66
N GLU A 15 -28.88 16.58 -8.99
CA GLU A 15 -27.44 16.62 -8.81
C GLU A 15 -27.03 16.49 -7.34
N GLU A 16 -27.73 17.17 -6.43
CA GLU A 16 -27.47 17.03 -4.98
C GLU A 16 -27.69 15.60 -4.49
N ILE A 17 -28.76 14.94 -4.94
CA ILE A 17 -29.06 13.56 -4.58
C ILE A 17 -28.00 12.60 -5.15
N GLU A 18 -27.61 12.79 -6.40
CA GLU A 18 -26.56 11.99 -7.02
C GLU A 18 -25.22 12.15 -6.31
N GLN A 19 -24.83 13.37 -5.95
CA GLN A 19 -23.63 13.65 -5.19
C GLN A 19 -23.69 13.04 -3.79
N GLY A 20 -24.86 13.07 -3.14
CA GLY A 20 -25.06 12.46 -1.85
C GLY A 20 -24.87 10.94 -1.88
N HIS A 21 -25.45 10.27 -2.89
CA HIS A 21 -25.28 8.83 -3.09
C HIS A 21 -23.82 8.48 -3.43
N GLU A 22 -23.19 9.28 -4.28
CA GLU A 22 -21.80 9.10 -4.65
C GLU A 22 -20.89 9.26 -3.43
N TRP A 23 -21.17 10.28 -2.58
CA TRP A 23 -20.42 10.47 -1.36
C TRP A 23 -20.55 9.28 -0.39
N ASP A 24 -21.77 8.80 -0.17
CA ASP A 24 -22.01 7.69 0.74
C ASP A 24 -21.21 6.45 0.34
N SER A 25 -21.15 6.16 -0.95
CA SER A 25 -20.36 5.06 -1.50
C SER A 25 -18.87 5.27 -1.28
N ILE A 26 -18.38 6.49 -1.53
CA ILE A 26 -16.95 6.84 -1.33
C ILE A 26 -16.59 6.76 0.16
N GLU A 27 -17.46 7.25 1.05
CA GLU A 27 -17.21 7.18 2.49
C GLU A 27 -17.01 5.74 2.97
N VAL A 28 -17.86 4.82 2.50
CA VAL A 28 -17.72 3.40 2.83
C VAL A 28 -16.38 2.85 2.34
N GLU A 29 -16.01 3.15 1.10
CA GLU A 29 -14.72 2.72 0.54
C GLU A 29 -13.54 3.30 1.34
N ILE A 30 -13.59 4.58 1.70
CA ILE A 30 -12.53 5.23 2.47
C ILE A 30 -12.35 4.51 3.81
N ARG A 31 -13.43 4.23 4.53
CA ARG A 31 -13.36 3.55 5.81
C ARG A 31 -12.81 2.13 5.69
N GLU A 32 -13.26 1.39 4.71
CA GLU A 32 -12.81 0.02 4.48
C GLU A 32 -11.33 -0.04 4.06
N GLU A 33 -10.94 0.79 3.11
CA GLU A 33 -9.56 0.81 2.63
C GLU A 33 -8.59 1.35 3.67
N PHE A 34 -9.00 2.34 4.45
CA PHE A 34 -8.17 2.85 5.54
C PHE A 34 -8.00 1.80 6.66
N ASP A 35 -9.04 1.07 7.01
CA ASP A 35 -8.95 -0.03 7.97
C ASP A 35 -7.98 -1.11 7.50
N ARG A 36 -8.01 -1.45 6.23
CA ARG A 36 -7.07 -2.39 5.61
C ARG A 36 -5.63 -1.89 5.69
N LEU A 37 -5.42 -0.60 5.45
CA LEU A 37 -4.11 0.04 5.56
C LEU A 37 -3.58 -0.03 7.00
N GLU A 38 -4.41 0.28 7.99
CA GLU A 38 -4.03 0.22 9.40
C GLU A 38 -3.64 -1.21 9.81
N LYS A 39 -4.38 -2.20 9.36
CA LYS A 39 -4.06 -3.60 9.63
C LYS A 39 -2.73 -4.01 9.01
N ALA A 40 -2.48 -3.62 7.77
CA ALA A 40 -1.20 -3.90 7.10
C ALA A 40 -0.03 -3.24 7.84
N ASN A 41 -0.18 -1.99 8.25
CA ASN A 41 0.84 -1.28 9.02
C ASN A 41 1.09 -1.96 10.37
N ASN A 42 0.04 -2.43 11.04
CA ASN A 42 0.16 -3.13 12.32
C ASN A 42 0.93 -4.46 12.17
N GLU A 43 0.68 -5.20 11.10
CA GLU A 43 1.41 -6.44 10.80
C GLU A 43 2.91 -6.19 10.57
N LEU A 44 3.29 -5.01 10.11
CA LEU A 44 4.68 -4.59 9.95
C LEU A 44 5.32 -4.01 11.20
N GLY A 45 4.67 -4.10 12.35
CA GLY A 45 5.16 -3.54 13.61
C GLY A 45 5.03 -2.03 13.68
N ASN A 46 4.04 -1.46 13.03
CA ASN A 46 3.71 -0.02 13.06
C ASN A 46 4.81 0.89 12.52
N LYS A 47 5.57 0.42 11.55
CA LYS A 47 6.71 1.15 10.98
C LYS A 47 6.31 2.36 10.15
N TYR A 48 5.06 2.44 9.71
CA TYR A 48 4.53 3.51 8.87
C TYR A 48 3.53 4.39 9.62
N ASP A 49 3.61 4.45 10.95
CA ASP A 49 2.67 5.20 11.77
C ASP A 49 2.58 6.69 11.38
N GLN A 50 3.70 7.32 11.02
CA GLN A 50 3.69 8.72 10.61
C GLN A 50 2.92 8.94 9.31
N GLN A 51 3.16 8.10 8.31
CA GLN A 51 2.47 8.17 7.03
C GLN A 51 0.98 7.85 7.18
N VAL A 52 0.66 6.84 7.99
CA VAL A 52 -0.72 6.47 8.30
C VAL A 52 -1.43 7.61 9.04
N ALA A 53 -0.75 8.28 9.97
CA ALA A 53 -1.31 9.43 10.70
C ALA A 53 -1.64 10.59 9.76
N VAL A 54 -0.80 10.87 8.77
CA VAL A 54 -1.07 11.89 7.74
C VAL A 54 -2.33 11.53 6.96
N VAL A 55 -2.44 10.29 6.50
CA VAL A 55 -3.61 9.81 5.77
C VAL A 55 -4.86 9.85 6.64
N ARG A 56 -4.74 9.50 7.93
CA ARG A 56 -5.86 9.58 8.88
C ARG A 56 -6.40 11.01 8.99
N SER A 57 -5.51 11.99 9.06
CA SER A 57 -5.92 13.41 9.07
C SER A 57 -6.66 13.80 7.80
N GLN A 58 -6.22 13.32 6.64
CA GLN A 58 -6.90 13.54 5.36
C GLN A 58 -8.27 12.86 5.34
N VAL A 59 -8.39 11.65 5.85
CA VAL A 59 -9.65 10.92 5.98
C VAL A 59 -10.63 11.71 6.85
N ASP A 60 -10.21 12.13 8.03
CA ASP A 60 -11.06 12.89 8.94
C ASP A 60 -11.55 14.21 8.32
N SER A 61 -10.66 14.89 7.61
CA SER A 61 -10.98 16.14 6.93
C SER A 61 -12.02 15.93 5.82
N VAL A 62 -11.85 14.91 5.00
CA VAL A 62 -12.74 14.67 3.86
C VAL A 62 -14.10 14.14 4.32
N ILE A 63 -14.16 13.38 5.40
CA ILE A 63 -15.42 12.92 5.97
C ILE A 63 -16.24 14.11 6.48
N ARG A 64 -15.57 15.11 7.05
CA ARG A 64 -16.25 16.34 7.48
C ARG A 64 -16.73 17.20 6.31
N SER A 65 -15.92 17.32 5.25
CA SER A 65 -16.26 18.14 4.08
C SER A 65 -17.26 17.48 3.15
N LYS A 66 -17.29 16.14 3.08
CA LYS A 66 -18.13 15.34 2.18
C LYS A 66 -17.93 15.71 0.71
N ASP A 67 -16.72 16.11 0.36
CA ASP A 67 -16.35 16.47 -1.01
C ASP A 67 -15.95 15.23 -1.79
N VAL A 68 -16.69 14.90 -2.84
CA VAL A 68 -16.47 13.70 -3.66
C VAL A 68 -15.09 13.70 -4.31
N ARG A 69 -14.65 14.84 -4.84
CA ARG A 69 -13.35 14.95 -5.51
C ARG A 69 -12.21 14.73 -4.53
N GLN A 70 -12.27 15.36 -3.37
CA GLN A 70 -11.28 15.17 -2.33
C GLN A 70 -11.31 13.73 -1.78
N GLY A 71 -12.50 13.14 -1.68
CA GLY A 71 -12.66 11.75 -1.28
C GLY A 71 -11.96 10.78 -2.21
N ARG A 72 -12.05 10.98 -3.51
CA ARG A 72 -11.34 10.17 -4.51
C ARG A 72 -9.83 10.34 -4.40
N THR A 73 -9.36 11.56 -4.17
CA THR A 73 -7.93 11.82 -3.94
C THR A 73 -7.41 11.08 -2.71
N VAL A 74 -8.17 11.12 -1.61
CA VAL A 74 -7.81 10.40 -0.39
C VAL A 74 -7.79 8.89 -0.61
N LEU A 75 -8.75 8.34 -1.37
CA LEU A 75 -8.74 6.92 -1.75
C LEU A 75 -7.47 6.55 -2.53
N ASP A 76 -7.06 7.39 -3.47
CA ASP A 76 -5.83 7.16 -4.22
C ASP A 76 -4.61 7.17 -3.29
N ASP A 77 -4.56 8.10 -2.34
CA ASP A 77 -3.49 8.19 -1.37
C ASP A 77 -3.44 6.96 -0.44
N ILE A 78 -4.60 6.49 0.03
CA ILE A 78 -4.71 5.27 0.83
C ILE A 78 -4.20 4.07 0.02
N ASN A 79 -4.64 3.92 -1.21
CA ASN A 79 -4.25 2.80 -2.06
C ASN A 79 -2.76 2.82 -2.39
N SER A 80 -2.21 3.99 -2.66
CA SER A 80 -0.78 4.14 -2.93
C SER A 80 0.07 3.74 -1.72
N LEU A 81 -0.32 4.18 -0.54
CA LEU A 81 0.40 3.80 0.68
C LEU A 81 0.22 2.32 0.99
N PHE A 82 -0.98 1.77 0.80
CA PHE A 82 -1.25 0.34 1.00
C PHE A 82 -0.38 -0.53 0.08
N VAL A 83 -0.28 -0.17 -1.19
CA VAL A 83 0.57 -0.89 -2.16
C VAL A 83 2.04 -0.83 -1.72
N ALA A 84 2.52 0.35 -1.32
CA ALA A 84 3.89 0.53 -0.86
C ALA A 84 4.18 -0.33 0.39
N VAL A 85 3.30 -0.30 1.38
CA VAL A 85 3.42 -1.11 2.61
C VAL A 85 3.39 -2.60 2.28
N THR A 86 2.47 -3.03 1.42
CA THR A 86 2.35 -4.44 1.03
C THR A 86 3.58 -4.93 0.28
N LEU A 87 4.11 -4.12 -0.64
CA LEU A 87 5.31 -4.48 -1.39
C LEU A 87 6.51 -4.63 -0.45
N ILE A 88 6.69 -3.72 0.48
CA ILE A 88 7.77 -3.81 1.47
C ILE A 88 7.62 -5.06 2.33
N TYR A 89 6.40 -5.40 2.74
CA TYR A 89 6.12 -6.64 3.48
C TYR A 89 6.56 -7.86 2.67
N GLN A 90 6.26 -7.91 1.37
CA GLN A 90 6.69 -8.99 0.49
C GLN A 90 8.21 -9.07 0.37
N LEU A 91 8.88 -7.92 0.23
CA LEU A 91 10.35 -7.87 0.16
C LEU A 91 11.00 -8.38 1.45
N ILE A 92 10.48 -7.98 2.60
CA ILE A 92 10.95 -8.46 3.91
C ILE A 92 10.71 -9.97 4.03
N GLY A 93 9.55 -10.46 3.62
CA GLY A 93 9.21 -11.88 3.63
C GLY A 93 10.17 -12.71 2.77
N PHE A 94 10.54 -12.20 1.61
CA PHE A 94 11.54 -12.84 0.74
C PHE A 94 12.88 -12.98 1.47
N ILE A 95 13.35 -11.91 2.10
CA ILE A 95 14.63 -11.91 2.82
C ILE A 95 14.59 -12.91 3.97
N ASP A 96 13.55 -12.90 4.78
CA ASP A 96 13.42 -13.82 5.92
C ASP A 96 13.34 -15.26 5.48
N PHE A 97 12.59 -15.56 4.43
CA PHE A 97 12.47 -16.91 3.88
C PHE A 97 13.83 -17.43 3.41
N HIS A 98 14.56 -16.63 2.64
CA HIS A 98 15.84 -17.07 2.06
C HIS A 98 16.95 -17.14 3.09
N LEU A 99 16.91 -16.36 4.16
CA LEU A 99 17.81 -16.53 5.29
C LEU A 99 17.55 -17.85 6.03
N ARG A 100 16.29 -18.19 6.28
CA ARG A 100 15.94 -19.45 6.96
C ARG A 100 16.25 -20.66 6.12
N SER A 101 16.08 -20.56 4.81
CA SER A 101 16.27 -21.67 3.86
C SER A 101 17.61 -21.61 3.16
N PHE A 102 18.55 -20.81 3.64
CA PHE A 102 19.80 -20.48 2.94
C PHE A 102 20.58 -21.74 2.54
N ASN A 103 20.69 -22.70 3.44
CA ASN A 103 21.46 -23.94 3.22
C ASN A 103 20.77 -24.92 2.25
N SER A 104 19.49 -24.71 1.98
CA SER A 104 18.71 -25.54 1.04
C SER A 104 18.74 -25.00 -0.39
N ILE A 105 19.32 -23.83 -0.59
CA ILE A 105 19.34 -23.13 -1.88
C ILE A 105 20.74 -23.21 -2.48
N GLN A 106 20.81 -23.44 -3.79
CA GLN A 106 22.05 -23.42 -4.53
C GLN A 106 22.36 -22.00 -5.00
N TRP A 107 23.53 -21.50 -4.58
CA TRP A 107 23.95 -20.13 -4.88
C TRP A 107 25.14 -20.13 -5.85
N LYS A 108 25.15 -19.16 -6.76
CA LYS A 108 26.32 -18.87 -7.62
C LYS A 108 27.48 -18.34 -6.76
N ASP A 109 27.17 -17.55 -5.75
CA ASP A 109 28.12 -17.01 -4.76
C ASP A 109 27.42 -16.96 -3.41
N ALA A 110 27.60 -18.00 -2.60
CA ALA A 110 26.94 -18.13 -1.31
C ALA A 110 27.35 -17.04 -0.33
N THR A 111 28.62 -16.66 -0.32
CA THR A 111 29.14 -15.62 0.58
C THR A 111 28.48 -14.28 0.27
N ARG A 112 28.40 -13.92 -1.01
CA ARG A 112 27.76 -12.69 -1.45
C ARG A 112 26.25 -12.69 -1.15
N ALA A 113 25.58 -13.81 -1.42
CA ALA A 113 24.16 -13.98 -1.13
C ALA A 113 23.86 -13.77 0.35
N ARG A 114 24.65 -14.37 1.23
CA ARG A 114 24.48 -14.21 2.68
C ARG A 114 24.67 -12.75 3.11
N GLN A 115 25.69 -12.08 2.60
CA GLN A 115 25.94 -10.68 2.90
C GLN A 115 24.77 -9.79 2.49
N LEU A 116 24.23 -10.00 1.30
CA LEU A 116 23.07 -9.24 0.79
C LEU A 116 21.83 -9.49 1.64
N LEU A 117 21.55 -10.74 1.99
CA LEU A 117 20.38 -11.08 2.82
C LEU A 117 20.52 -10.51 4.23
N GLN A 118 21.71 -10.54 4.83
CA GLN A 118 21.93 -9.93 6.14
C GLN A 118 21.81 -8.42 6.10
N GLN A 119 22.32 -7.78 5.05
CA GLN A 119 22.13 -6.34 4.82
C GLN A 119 20.65 -5.97 4.69
N GLY A 120 19.91 -6.75 3.92
CA GLY A 120 18.47 -6.58 3.77
C GLY A 120 17.73 -6.74 5.09
N LYS A 121 18.10 -7.71 5.90
CA LYS A 121 17.51 -7.93 7.23
C LYS A 121 17.77 -6.75 8.16
N GLU A 122 18.95 -6.19 8.15
CA GLU A 122 19.29 -5.01 8.94
C GLU A 122 18.46 -3.80 8.51
N ILE A 123 18.34 -3.57 7.19
CA ILE A 123 17.49 -2.51 6.65
C ILE A 123 16.03 -2.73 7.06
N ALA A 124 15.52 -3.94 6.96
CA ALA A 124 14.15 -4.28 7.34
C ALA A 124 13.86 -3.97 8.81
N ASN A 125 14.84 -4.15 9.68
CA ASN A 125 14.71 -3.90 11.11
C ASN A 125 14.88 -2.43 11.50
N THR A 126 15.48 -1.62 10.65
CA THR A 126 15.75 -0.21 10.95
C THR A 126 14.85 0.73 10.18
N ASN A 127 14.98 0.81 8.86
CA ASN A 127 14.23 1.74 8.02
C ASN A 127 13.92 1.12 6.65
N PRO A 128 12.96 0.19 6.57
CA PRO A 128 12.65 -0.47 5.31
C PRO A 128 11.99 0.47 4.32
N SER A 129 12.43 0.41 3.07
CA SER A 129 11.80 1.08 1.95
C SER A 129 11.91 0.21 0.70
N GLU A 130 11.06 0.46 -0.28
CA GLU A 130 11.16 -0.23 -1.57
C GLU A 130 12.51 0.05 -2.22
N SER A 131 12.94 1.31 -2.23
CA SER A 131 14.18 1.73 -2.87
C SER A 131 15.43 1.10 -2.26
N SER A 132 15.40 0.75 -0.97
CA SER A 132 16.53 0.10 -0.29
C SER A 132 16.49 -1.42 -0.39
N LEU A 133 15.31 -2.03 -0.34
CA LEU A 133 15.15 -3.49 -0.29
C LEU A 133 15.04 -4.14 -1.67
N HIS A 134 14.39 -3.50 -2.62
CA HIS A 134 14.18 -4.06 -3.95
C HIS A 134 15.49 -4.40 -4.68
N PRO A 135 16.51 -3.52 -4.69
CA PRO A 135 17.80 -3.86 -5.31
C PRO A 135 18.49 -5.05 -4.65
N ILE A 136 18.37 -5.18 -3.33
CA ILE A 136 18.95 -6.32 -2.58
C ILE A 136 18.27 -7.62 -3.00
N VAL A 137 16.95 -7.64 -3.02
CA VAL A 137 16.18 -8.83 -3.42
C VAL A 137 16.52 -9.23 -4.86
N ARG A 138 16.59 -8.27 -5.80
CA ARG A 138 16.98 -8.56 -7.17
C ARG A 138 18.38 -9.14 -7.27
N SER A 139 19.34 -8.60 -6.54
CA SER A 139 20.71 -9.11 -6.52
C SER A 139 20.78 -10.52 -5.96
N VAL A 140 19.98 -10.83 -4.94
CA VAL A 140 19.89 -12.19 -4.38
C VAL A 140 19.32 -13.16 -5.40
N ILE A 141 18.24 -12.77 -6.11
CA ILE A 141 17.64 -13.59 -7.17
C ILE A 141 18.68 -13.90 -8.25
N ASP A 142 19.46 -12.91 -8.67
CA ASP A 142 20.51 -13.07 -9.69
C ASP A 142 21.61 -14.06 -9.26
N LEU A 143 21.79 -14.26 -7.97
CA LEU A 143 22.75 -15.21 -7.42
C LEU A 143 22.20 -16.62 -7.24
N MET A 144 20.89 -16.83 -7.45
CA MET A 144 20.28 -18.15 -7.37
C MET A 144 20.54 -18.91 -8.69
N ILE A 145 20.90 -20.18 -8.58
CA ILE A 145 21.14 -21.02 -9.77
C ILE A 145 19.81 -21.34 -10.46
N GLU A 146 18.76 -21.57 -9.68
CA GLU A 146 17.41 -21.72 -10.18
C GLU A 146 16.52 -20.63 -9.56
N PRO A 147 16.25 -19.52 -10.29
CA PRO A 147 15.38 -18.46 -9.75
C PRO A 147 13.97 -18.99 -9.49
N PRO A 148 13.30 -18.52 -8.41
CA PRO A 148 11.94 -18.97 -8.11
C PRO A 148 10.96 -18.53 -9.22
N THR A 149 10.23 -19.50 -9.78
CA THR A 149 9.12 -19.24 -10.71
C THR A 149 7.82 -18.94 -9.97
N SER A 150 7.72 -19.37 -8.72
CA SER A 150 6.60 -19.08 -7.82
C SER A 150 7.18 -18.87 -6.42
N GLY A 151 7.71 -17.69 -6.19
CA GLY A 151 8.19 -17.33 -4.86
C GLY A 151 7.04 -17.04 -3.90
N PRO A 152 7.21 -17.22 -2.58
CA PRO A 152 6.17 -16.92 -1.61
C PRO A 152 5.88 -15.42 -1.59
N GLY A 153 4.83 -15.03 -2.30
CA GLY A 153 4.27 -13.70 -2.24
C GLY A 153 5.02 -12.59 -2.98
N VAL A 154 6.12 -12.89 -3.67
CA VAL A 154 6.89 -11.86 -4.41
C VAL A 154 6.81 -12.14 -5.90
N SER A 155 6.26 -11.19 -6.66
CA SER A 155 6.30 -11.21 -8.11
C SER A 155 6.99 -9.95 -8.63
N PHE A 156 7.94 -10.15 -9.50
CA PHE A 156 8.71 -9.07 -10.11
C PHE A 156 8.43 -8.97 -11.60
#